data_be8c4ab3e675528557448513a2ed52d0
#
_entry.id   be8c4ab3e675528557448513a2ed52d0
#
_cell.length_a   1.000
_cell.length_b   1.000
_cell.length_c   1.000
_cell.angle_alpha   90.00
_cell.angle_beta   90.00
_cell.angle_gamma   90.00
#
_symmetry.space_group_name_H-M   'P 1'
#
loop_
_entity.id
_entity.type
_entity.pdbx_description
1 polymer ?
#
loop_
_entity_poly.entity_id
_entity_poly.type
_entity_poly.pdbx_seq_one_letter_code
_entity_poly.pdbx_strand_id
1 'polypeptide(L)'
;MTETRGITRRNWLKLVAGGAAVAMVGGLAWKYRQLRLWLYPIMDHERAMLTRIVDLFVPRDETPGALDLGVHRRVISELAGNRKRAKAYAEALLDLDRNARVKHGAEFLALDAAPQEDLLLALAAAPRSTPGGRFVRLLRYDTMRFYYARPEVWPSLGFDGPPQPRGFLDYTEPPRPRA
;
A
#
# COMPACT_ATOMS: atom_id res chain seq x y z
N MET A 1 -44.55 14.63 36.31
CA MET A 1 -45.09 15.11 35.01
C MET A 1 -43.91 15.66 34.21
N THR A 2 -43.40 14.89 33.28
CA THR A 2 -42.28 15.26 32.42
C THR A 2 -42.85 15.88 31.14
N GLU A 3 -42.69 17.18 30.99
CA GLU A 3 -43.08 17.92 29.80
C GLU A 3 -42.20 17.49 28.60
N THR A 4 -42.80 16.77 27.67
CA THR A 4 -42.17 16.52 26.36
C THR A 4 -42.21 17.80 25.51
N ARG A 5 -41.11 18.56 25.53
CA ARG A 5 -40.91 19.73 24.61
C ARG A 5 -40.93 19.22 23.18
N GLY A 6 -42.09 19.36 22.52
CA GLY A 6 -42.25 19.08 21.10
C GLY A 6 -41.36 19.99 20.26
N ILE A 7 -40.63 19.39 19.28
CA ILE A 7 -39.81 20.15 18.33
C ILE A 7 -40.74 21.05 17.50
N THR A 8 -40.51 22.37 17.55
CA THR A 8 -41.29 23.32 16.75
C THR A 8 -41.01 23.14 15.25
N ARG A 9 -42.03 23.39 14.40
CA ARG A 9 -41.89 23.31 12.91
C ARG A 9 -40.68 24.04 12.39
N ARG A 10 -40.32 25.19 12.95
CA ARG A 10 -39.14 25.99 12.59
C ARG A 10 -37.82 25.30 12.93
N ASN A 11 -37.74 24.59 14.07
CA ASN A 11 -36.55 23.82 14.46
C ASN A 11 -36.42 22.55 13.64
N TRP A 12 -37.55 21.92 13.27
CA TRP A 12 -37.57 20.77 12.36
C TRP A 12 -37.04 21.14 10.96
N LEU A 13 -37.49 22.27 10.39
CA LEU A 13 -37.00 22.79 9.09
C LEU A 13 -35.48 23.10 9.13
N LYS A 14 -34.97 23.65 10.23
CA LYS A 14 -33.54 23.90 10.39
C LYS A 14 -32.72 22.61 10.44
N LEU A 15 -33.23 21.57 11.14
CA LEU A 15 -32.59 20.26 11.21
C LEU A 15 -32.55 19.56 9.82
N VAL A 16 -33.67 19.61 9.08
CA VAL A 16 -33.75 19.07 7.73
C VAL A 16 -32.84 19.80 6.75
N ALA A 17 -32.84 21.14 6.77
CA ALA A 17 -31.96 21.95 5.93
C ALA A 17 -30.47 21.73 6.27
N GLY A 18 -30.13 21.66 7.58
CA GLY A 18 -28.77 21.34 8.04
C GLY A 18 -28.32 19.94 7.62
N GLY A 19 -29.21 18.93 7.78
CA GLY A 19 -28.94 17.56 7.35
C GLY A 19 -28.75 17.43 5.84
N ALA A 20 -29.57 18.12 5.05
CA ALA A 20 -29.45 18.15 3.57
C ALA A 20 -28.13 18.83 3.12
N ALA A 21 -27.73 19.90 3.77
CA ALA A 21 -26.45 20.58 3.45
C ALA A 21 -25.25 19.69 3.78
N VAL A 22 -25.24 18.98 4.91
CA VAL A 22 -24.18 18.03 5.28
C VAL A 22 -24.14 16.86 4.30
N ALA A 23 -25.28 16.32 3.90
CA ALA A 23 -25.36 15.23 2.93
C ALA A 23 -24.88 15.65 1.54
N MET A 24 -25.19 16.88 1.09
CA MET A 24 -24.68 17.42 -0.18
C MET A 24 -23.17 17.62 -0.17
N VAL A 25 -22.61 18.22 0.89
CA VAL A 25 -21.17 18.42 1.03
C VAL A 25 -20.44 17.09 1.12
N GLY A 26 -20.95 16.14 1.90
CA GLY A 26 -20.41 14.77 1.99
C GLY A 26 -20.46 14.03 0.65
N GLY A 27 -21.57 14.15 -0.08
CA GLY A 27 -21.74 13.54 -1.39
C GLY A 27 -20.81 14.11 -2.46
N LEU A 28 -20.62 15.45 -2.46
CA LEU A 28 -19.68 16.12 -3.35
C LEU A 28 -18.22 15.74 -3.03
N ALA A 29 -17.85 15.74 -1.76
CA ALA A 29 -16.52 15.34 -1.31
C ALA A 29 -16.22 13.87 -1.68
N TRP A 30 -17.20 12.97 -1.49
CA TRP A 30 -17.08 11.57 -1.89
C TRP A 30 -16.91 11.41 -3.41
N LYS A 31 -17.72 12.13 -4.20
CA LYS A 31 -17.67 12.12 -5.67
C LYS A 31 -16.34 12.67 -6.20
N TYR A 32 -15.85 13.76 -5.60
CA TYR A 32 -14.55 14.34 -5.92
C TYR A 32 -13.39 13.36 -5.59
N ARG A 33 -13.44 12.72 -4.42
CA ARG A 33 -12.47 11.66 -4.04
C ARG A 33 -12.47 10.51 -5.05
N GLN A 34 -13.64 10.02 -5.47
CA GLN A 34 -13.74 8.95 -6.47
C GLN A 34 -13.18 9.36 -7.83
N LEU A 35 -13.49 10.58 -8.28
CA LEU A 35 -12.97 11.11 -9.53
C LEU A 35 -11.44 11.28 -9.49
N ARG A 36 -10.89 11.80 -8.39
CA ARG A 36 -9.45 11.91 -8.18
C ARG A 36 -8.77 10.54 -8.26
N LEU A 37 -9.27 9.57 -7.50
CA LEU A 37 -8.71 8.20 -7.48
C LEU A 37 -8.83 7.51 -8.85
N TRP A 38 -9.81 7.89 -9.64
CA TRP A 38 -9.96 7.36 -10.99
C TRP A 38 -8.98 8.00 -11.98
N LEU A 39 -8.75 9.32 -11.90
CA LEU A 39 -7.87 10.06 -12.80
C LEU A 39 -6.39 9.90 -12.43
N TYR A 40 -6.06 10.07 -11.15
CA TYR A 40 -4.70 10.13 -10.62
C TYR A 40 -4.59 9.31 -9.33
N PRO A 41 -4.57 7.98 -9.41
CA PRO A 41 -4.60 7.15 -8.21
C PRO A 41 -3.33 7.26 -7.37
N ILE A 42 -2.16 7.42 -7.98
CA ILE A 42 -0.86 7.52 -7.31
C ILE A 42 -0.24 8.89 -7.62
N MET A 43 -0.37 9.82 -6.68
CA MET A 43 0.24 11.15 -6.70
C MET A 43 1.50 11.18 -5.83
N ASP A 44 2.09 12.35 -5.64
CA ASP A 44 3.37 12.49 -4.94
C ASP A 44 3.31 12.04 -3.49
N HIS A 45 2.21 12.29 -2.78
CA HIS A 45 2.02 11.81 -1.41
C HIS A 45 1.95 10.29 -1.34
N GLU A 46 1.14 9.65 -2.18
CA GLU A 46 1.05 8.18 -2.26
C GLU A 46 2.38 7.55 -2.71
N ARG A 47 3.13 8.22 -3.60
CA ARG A 47 4.49 7.79 -3.99
C ARG A 47 5.45 7.84 -2.82
N ALA A 48 5.44 8.92 -2.03
CA ALA A 48 6.27 9.06 -0.85
C ALA A 48 5.92 7.99 0.20
N MET A 49 4.64 7.74 0.45
CA MET A 49 4.19 6.67 1.36
C MET A 49 4.65 5.29 0.87
N LEU A 50 4.47 4.95 -0.42
CA LEU A 50 4.95 3.69 -0.99
C LEU A 50 6.46 3.55 -0.85
N THR A 51 7.21 4.61 -1.13
CA THR A 51 8.67 4.62 -0.97
C THR A 51 9.08 4.33 0.48
N ARG A 52 8.42 5.00 1.44
CA ARG A 52 8.70 4.78 2.87
C ARG A 52 8.33 3.36 3.33
N ILE A 53 7.20 2.81 2.87
CA ILE A 53 6.79 1.45 3.24
C ILE A 53 7.74 0.41 2.65
N VAL A 54 8.22 0.59 1.42
CA VAL A 54 9.22 -0.27 0.78
C VAL A 54 10.55 -0.24 1.55
N ASP A 55 10.96 0.93 2.04
CA ASP A 55 12.12 1.10 2.91
C ASP A 55 11.98 0.34 4.23
N LEU A 56 10.82 0.43 4.88
CA LEU A 56 10.53 -0.29 6.12
C LEU A 56 10.49 -1.81 5.93
N PHE A 57 10.15 -2.30 4.73
CA PHE A 57 10.15 -3.75 4.45
C PHE A 57 11.55 -4.32 4.26
N VAL A 58 12.46 -3.55 3.65
CA VAL A 58 13.84 -3.94 3.41
C VAL A 58 14.74 -2.72 3.60
N PRO A 59 15.00 -2.36 4.86
CA PRO A 59 15.90 -1.26 5.16
C PRO A 59 17.34 -1.63 4.76
N ARG A 60 18.17 -0.61 4.67
CA ARG A 60 19.61 -0.80 4.47
C ARG A 60 20.25 -1.31 5.77
N ASP A 61 20.99 -2.40 5.66
CA ASP A 61 21.85 -2.95 6.72
C ASP A 61 23.24 -3.30 6.15
N GLU A 62 23.76 -4.50 6.41
CA GLU A 62 24.98 -5.03 5.80
C GLU A 62 24.80 -5.27 4.29
N THR A 63 23.56 -5.39 3.83
CA THR A 63 23.18 -5.53 2.43
C THR A 63 22.49 -4.27 1.91
N PRO A 64 22.50 -4.01 0.58
CA PRO A 64 21.77 -2.89 0.01
C PRO A 64 20.28 -2.96 0.33
N GLY A 65 19.68 -1.86 0.82
CA GLY A 65 18.25 -1.76 1.05
C GLY A 65 17.44 -1.70 -0.26
N ALA A 66 16.12 -1.85 -0.15
CA ALA A 66 15.23 -1.80 -1.31
C ALA A 66 15.31 -0.46 -2.06
N LEU A 67 15.57 0.64 -1.36
CA LEU A 67 15.70 1.96 -1.99
C LEU A 67 16.99 2.08 -2.79
N ASP A 68 18.10 1.53 -2.29
CA ASP A 68 19.39 1.53 -2.99
C ASP A 68 19.29 0.83 -4.35
N LEU A 69 18.53 -0.25 -4.41
CA LEU A 69 18.30 -1.04 -5.62
C LEU A 69 17.14 -0.53 -6.49
N GLY A 70 16.52 0.59 -6.11
CA GLY A 70 15.44 1.21 -6.89
C GLY A 70 14.14 0.40 -6.93
N VAL A 71 13.92 -0.53 -5.97
CA VAL A 71 12.75 -1.39 -5.90
C VAL A 71 11.45 -0.58 -5.82
N HIS A 72 11.43 0.50 -5.02
CA HIS A 72 10.29 1.43 -4.92
C HIS A 72 9.87 1.99 -6.29
N ARG A 73 10.83 2.37 -7.14
CA ARG A 73 10.56 2.88 -8.49
C ARG A 73 9.91 1.82 -9.37
N ARG A 74 10.35 0.56 -9.25
CA ARG A 74 9.78 -0.55 -10.00
C ARG A 74 8.34 -0.85 -9.58
N VAL A 75 8.07 -0.87 -8.26
CA VAL A 75 6.72 -1.02 -7.70
C VAL A 75 5.78 0.07 -8.23
N ILE A 76 6.19 1.34 -8.17
CA ILE A 76 5.39 2.48 -8.66
C ILE A 76 5.15 2.39 -10.17
N SER A 77 6.18 2.01 -10.95
CA SER A 77 6.06 1.82 -12.38
C SER A 77 5.04 0.73 -12.76
N GLU A 78 5.00 -0.38 -12.04
CA GLU A 78 3.99 -1.42 -12.27
C GLU A 78 2.55 -0.96 -11.99
N LEU A 79 2.38 -0.07 -11.00
CA LEU A 79 1.07 0.50 -10.72
C LEU A 79 0.59 1.42 -11.86
N ALA A 80 1.49 2.09 -12.57
CA ALA A 80 1.13 2.91 -13.73
C ALA A 80 0.46 2.09 -14.84
N GLY A 81 0.87 0.84 -15.02
CA GLY A 81 0.28 -0.10 -15.99
C GLY A 81 -1.02 -0.77 -15.53
N ASN A 82 -1.39 -0.67 -14.26
CA ASN A 82 -2.56 -1.35 -13.69
C ASN A 82 -3.43 -0.40 -12.86
N ARG A 83 -4.31 0.33 -13.55
CA ARG A 83 -5.19 1.34 -12.94
C ARG A 83 -6.07 0.80 -11.79
N LYS A 84 -6.60 -0.42 -11.93
CA LYS A 84 -7.42 -1.05 -10.89
C LYS A 84 -6.62 -1.28 -9.60
N ARG A 85 -5.40 -1.76 -9.74
CA ARG A 85 -4.47 -1.99 -8.63
C ARG A 85 -4.00 -0.67 -8.02
N ALA A 86 -3.63 0.30 -8.86
CA ALA A 86 -3.23 1.64 -8.41
C ALA A 86 -4.33 2.32 -7.58
N LYS A 87 -5.60 2.24 -8.01
CA LYS A 87 -6.74 2.75 -7.25
C LYS A 87 -6.89 2.05 -5.90
N ALA A 88 -6.80 0.71 -5.86
CA ALA A 88 -6.90 -0.05 -4.61
C ALA A 88 -5.76 0.31 -3.63
N TYR A 89 -4.55 0.54 -4.14
CA TYR A 89 -3.41 0.98 -3.33
C TYR A 89 -3.63 2.40 -2.79
N ALA A 90 -4.08 3.34 -3.63
CA ALA A 90 -4.37 4.70 -3.18
C ALA A 90 -5.45 4.74 -2.09
N GLU A 91 -6.50 3.93 -2.21
CA GLU A 91 -7.54 3.80 -1.18
C GLU A 91 -6.96 3.27 0.13
N ALA A 92 -6.13 2.22 0.08
CA ALA A 92 -5.49 1.65 1.26
C ALA A 92 -4.49 2.62 1.93
N LEU A 93 -3.73 3.40 1.14
CA LEU A 93 -2.82 4.42 1.66
C LEU A 93 -3.57 5.57 2.34
N LEU A 94 -4.70 6.02 1.77
CA LEU A 94 -5.55 7.02 2.40
C LEU A 94 -6.15 6.51 3.73
N ASP A 95 -6.51 5.24 3.80
CA ASP A 95 -7.02 4.65 5.03
C ASP A 95 -5.90 4.45 6.06
N LEU A 96 -4.67 4.11 5.64
CA LEU A 96 -3.48 4.05 6.49
C LEU A 96 -3.18 5.42 7.11
N ASP A 97 -3.20 6.47 6.30
CA ASP A 97 -2.98 7.85 6.74
C ASP A 97 -4.05 8.33 7.73
N ARG A 98 -5.31 7.98 7.47
CA ARG A 98 -6.41 8.23 8.42
C ARG A 98 -6.19 7.51 9.75
N ASN A 99 -5.78 6.24 9.71
CA ASN A 99 -5.50 5.46 10.92
C ASN A 99 -4.32 6.05 11.70
N ALA A 100 -3.28 6.55 11.01
CA ALA A 100 -2.15 7.25 11.62
C ALA A 100 -2.63 8.50 12.38
N ARG A 101 -3.45 9.33 11.76
CA ARG A 101 -4.03 10.52 12.40
C ARG A 101 -4.91 10.17 13.60
N VAL A 102 -5.74 9.13 13.52
CA VAL A 102 -6.62 8.71 14.61
C VAL A 102 -5.85 8.16 15.81
N LYS A 103 -4.80 7.35 15.55
CA LYS A 103 -4.04 6.69 16.62
C LYS A 103 -2.93 7.56 17.20
N HIS A 104 -2.29 8.37 16.37
CA HIS A 104 -1.05 9.08 16.72
C HIS A 104 -1.13 10.60 16.51
N GLY A 105 -2.26 11.13 16.02
CA GLY A 105 -2.47 12.58 15.82
C GLY A 105 -1.74 13.19 14.63
N ALA A 106 -1.02 12.38 13.82
CA ALA A 106 -0.23 12.85 12.69
C ALA A 106 -0.41 11.96 11.45
N GLU A 107 -0.01 12.44 10.28
CA GLU A 107 0.03 11.68 9.04
C GLU A 107 1.11 10.58 9.12
N PHE A 108 0.92 9.50 8.37
CA PHE A 108 1.83 8.35 8.38
C PHE A 108 3.30 8.76 8.14
N LEU A 109 3.56 9.64 7.18
CA LEU A 109 4.93 10.11 6.86
C LEU A 109 5.55 11.00 7.94
N ALA A 110 4.74 11.60 8.81
CA ALA A 110 5.20 12.45 9.91
C ALA A 110 5.49 11.66 11.20
N LEU A 111 5.19 10.35 11.22
CA LEU A 111 5.47 9.48 12.35
C LEU A 111 6.91 8.95 12.28
N ASP A 112 7.46 8.62 13.45
CA ASP A 112 8.70 7.86 13.56
C ASP A 112 8.55 6.41 13.06
N ALA A 113 9.67 5.71 12.88
CA ALA A 113 9.69 4.35 12.33
C ALA A 113 8.83 3.36 13.12
N ALA A 114 8.96 3.33 14.46
CA ALA A 114 8.24 2.38 15.30
C ALA A 114 6.70 2.46 15.16
N PRO A 115 6.03 3.62 15.30
CA PRO A 115 4.59 3.72 15.06
C PRO A 115 4.20 3.46 13.59
N GLN A 116 5.06 3.72 12.61
CA GLN A 116 4.83 3.33 11.22
C GLN A 116 4.79 1.80 11.06
N GLU A 117 5.76 1.10 11.65
CA GLU A 117 5.84 -0.36 11.66
C GLU A 117 4.65 -0.99 12.36
N ASP A 118 4.23 -0.48 13.52
CA ASP A 118 3.05 -0.96 14.24
C ASP A 118 1.77 -0.87 13.40
N LEU A 119 1.60 0.21 12.65
CA LEU A 119 0.46 0.37 11.74
C LEU A 119 0.50 -0.66 10.61
N LEU A 120 1.68 -0.92 10.03
CA LEU A 120 1.85 -1.91 8.96
C LEU A 120 1.67 -3.35 9.49
N LEU A 121 2.16 -3.65 10.69
CA LEU A 121 1.95 -4.94 11.35
C LEU A 121 0.47 -5.20 11.64
N ALA A 122 -0.27 -4.18 12.11
CA ALA A 122 -1.71 -4.27 12.30
C ALA A 122 -2.45 -4.58 10.99
N LEU A 123 -2.07 -3.96 9.87
CA LEU A 123 -2.61 -4.28 8.55
C LEU A 123 -2.20 -5.69 8.08
N ALA A 124 -0.98 -6.12 8.37
CA ALA A 124 -0.52 -7.47 8.01
C ALA A 124 -1.25 -8.57 8.79
N ALA A 125 -1.64 -8.29 10.03
CA ALA A 125 -2.44 -9.20 10.87
C ALA A 125 -3.91 -9.25 10.43
N ALA A 126 -4.41 -8.22 9.73
CA ALA A 126 -5.79 -8.17 9.26
C ALA A 126 -6.12 -9.29 8.25
N PRO A 127 -7.38 -9.76 8.17
CA PRO A 127 -7.78 -10.78 7.20
C PRO A 127 -7.42 -10.40 5.75
N ARG A 128 -7.09 -11.39 4.92
CA ARG A 128 -6.77 -11.18 3.48
C ARG A 128 -7.93 -10.61 2.68
N SER A 129 -9.15 -10.74 3.16
CA SER A 129 -10.36 -10.17 2.56
C SER A 129 -10.45 -8.65 2.72
N THR A 130 -9.78 -8.07 3.72
CA THR A 130 -9.78 -6.63 3.96
C THR A 130 -8.90 -5.89 2.94
N PRO A 131 -9.26 -4.66 2.53
CA PRO A 131 -8.44 -3.86 1.62
C PRO A 131 -7.01 -3.64 2.14
N GLY A 132 -6.85 -3.24 3.41
CA GLY A 132 -5.56 -3.00 4.04
C GLY A 132 -4.69 -4.25 4.14
N GLY A 133 -5.27 -5.38 4.59
CA GLY A 133 -4.55 -6.66 4.68
C GLY A 133 -4.12 -7.19 3.31
N ARG A 134 -4.92 -6.98 2.27
CA ARG A 134 -4.56 -7.31 0.88
C ARG A 134 -3.45 -6.41 0.37
N PHE A 135 -3.55 -5.11 0.59
CA PHE A 135 -2.57 -4.10 0.19
C PHE A 135 -1.18 -4.43 0.73
N VAL A 136 -1.03 -4.58 2.05
CA VAL A 136 0.28 -4.83 2.68
C VAL A 136 0.91 -6.12 2.16
N ARG A 137 0.14 -7.19 2.01
CA ARG A 137 0.66 -8.47 1.49
C ARG A 137 1.10 -8.39 0.04
N LEU A 138 0.31 -7.73 -0.81
CA LEU A 138 0.68 -7.55 -2.22
C LEU A 138 1.89 -6.64 -2.37
N LEU A 139 1.95 -5.54 -1.63
CA LEU A 139 3.09 -4.63 -1.66
C LEU A 139 4.37 -5.32 -1.17
N ARG A 140 4.28 -6.08 -0.07
CA ARG A 140 5.41 -6.88 0.43
C ARG A 140 5.85 -7.93 -0.61
N TYR A 141 4.92 -8.65 -1.21
CA TYR A 141 5.24 -9.63 -2.26
C TYR A 141 5.99 -8.98 -3.43
N ASP A 142 5.51 -7.85 -3.94
CA ASP A 142 6.18 -7.15 -5.03
C ASP A 142 7.55 -6.62 -4.63
N THR A 143 7.67 -6.06 -3.42
CA THR A 143 8.94 -5.60 -2.88
C THR A 143 9.96 -6.74 -2.85
N MET A 144 9.60 -7.90 -2.28
CA MET A 144 10.47 -9.07 -2.21
C MET A 144 10.80 -9.61 -3.59
N ARG A 145 9.79 -9.72 -4.48
CA ARG A 145 10.00 -10.19 -5.87
C ARG A 145 11.01 -9.33 -6.61
N PHE A 146 10.92 -7.99 -6.50
CA PHE A 146 11.84 -7.09 -7.18
C PHE A 146 13.18 -6.99 -6.48
N TYR A 147 13.24 -7.14 -5.17
CA TYR A 147 14.46 -7.11 -4.39
C TYR A 147 15.33 -8.34 -4.71
N TYR A 148 14.78 -9.55 -4.57
CA TYR A 148 15.51 -10.79 -4.84
C TYR A 148 15.78 -11.05 -6.34
N ALA A 149 15.14 -10.33 -7.24
CA ALA A 149 15.50 -10.34 -8.65
C ALA A 149 16.78 -9.56 -8.96
N ARG A 150 17.37 -8.87 -7.96
CA ARG A 150 18.59 -8.08 -8.15
C ARG A 150 19.83 -8.94 -7.94
N PRO A 151 20.76 -9.00 -8.93
CA PRO A 151 22.02 -9.75 -8.79
C PRO A 151 22.86 -9.30 -7.59
N GLU A 152 22.76 -8.03 -7.21
CA GLU A 152 23.49 -7.44 -6.11
C GLU A 152 23.15 -8.07 -4.73
N VAL A 153 21.97 -8.70 -4.61
CA VAL A 153 21.48 -9.37 -3.39
C VAL A 153 21.93 -10.84 -3.33
N TRP A 154 22.17 -11.47 -4.47
CA TRP A 154 22.41 -12.92 -4.55
C TRP A 154 23.59 -13.44 -3.72
N PRO A 155 24.77 -12.73 -3.65
CA PRO A 155 25.89 -13.19 -2.85
C PRO A 155 25.57 -13.33 -1.36
N SER A 156 24.74 -12.43 -0.80
CA SER A 156 24.31 -12.49 0.61
C SER A 156 23.43 -13.70 0.92
N LEU A 157 22.81 -14.30 -0.12
CA LEU A 157 22.00 -15.50 -0.02
C LEU A 157 22.78 -16.78 -0.33
N GLY A 158 24.09 -16.68 -0.65
CA GLY A 158 24.86 -17.82 -1.14
C GLY A 158 24.39 -18.33 -2.50
N PHE A 159 23.79 -17.44 -3.33
CA PHE A 159 23.27 -17.80 -4.65
C PHE A 159 24.18 -17.18 -5.73
N ASP A 160 24.81 -18.04 -6.55
CA ASP A 160 25.75 -17.64 -7.57
C ASP A 160 25.11 -17.12 -8.87
N GLY A 161 23.78 -17.05 -8.87
CA GLY A 161 23.00 -16.61 -10.05
C GLY A 161 22.14 -17.71 -10.64
N PRO A 162 21.31 -17.37 -11.64
CA PRO A 162 20.48 -18.35 -12.33
C PRO A 162 21.38 -19.43 -12.92
N PRO A 163 21.00 -20.72 -12.82
CA PRO A 163 21.84 -21.83 -13.28
C PRO A 163 22.10 -21.82 -14.81
N GLN A 164 21.64 -20.80 -15.51
CA GLN A 164 21.72 -20.74 -16.97
C GLN A 164 22.12 -19.38 -17.57
N PRO A 165 23.33 -18.88 -17.39
CA PRO A 165 23.90 -18.05 -18.45
C PRO A 165 24.55 -18.91 -19.56
N ARG A 166 24.87 -20.19 -19.29
CA ARG A 166 25.62 -21.06 -20.24
C ARG A 166 24.90 -22.34 -20.64
N GLY A 167 23.65 -22.53 -20.20
CA GLY A 167 22.95 -23.80 -20.32
C GLY A 167 23.57 -24.91 -19.43
N PHE A 168 22.93 -26.05 -19.34
CA PHE A 168 23.58 -27.24 -18.82
C PHE A 168 24.45 -27.82 -19.92
N LEU A 169 25.74 -27.54 -19.91
CA LEU A 169 26.69 -28.09 -20.87
C LEU A 169 26.66 -29.64 -20.88
N ASP A 170 26.25 -30.23 -19.75
CA ASP A 170 26.13 -31.68 -19.57
C ASP A 170 24.85 -32.27 -20.21
N TYR A 171 23.89 -31.47 -20.68
CA TYR A 171 22.65 -31.93 -21.34
C TYR A 171 22.74 -31.98 -22.86
N THR A 172 23.92 -31.77 -23.45
CA THR A 172 24.15 -31.98 -24.87
C THR A 172 24.23 -33.48 -25.23
N GLU A 173 24.42 -34.36 -24.24
CA GLU A 173 24.40 -35.81 -24.44
C GLU A 173 23.06 -36.39 -23.92
N PRO A 174 22.46 -37.38 -24.65
CA PRO A 174 21.28 -38.05 -24.16
C PRO A 174 21.58 -38.80 -22.87
N PRO A 175 20.58 -38.88 -21.93
CA PRO A 175 20.77 -39.55 -20.65
C PRO A 175 21.20 -40.99 -20.85
N ARG A 176 22.29 -41.40 -20.18
CA ARG A 176 22.77 -42.77 -20.24
C ARG A 176 21.70 -43.69 -19.65
N PRO A 177 21.37 -44.83 -20.31
CA PRO A 177 20.46 -45.82 -19.75
C PRO A 177 20.96 -46.25 -18.36
N ARG A 178 20.10 -46.25 -17.36
CA ARG A 178 20.41 -46.83 -16.06
C ARG A 178 20.55 -48.33 -16.23
N ALA A 179 21.71 -48.90 -15.81
CA ALA A 179 21.96 -50.33 -15.76
C ALA A 179 21.04 -50.99 -14.71
#